data_43618a2b97d1cfd635a032cf4fff3a27
#
_entry.id   43618a2b97d1cfd635a032cf4fff3a27
#
_cell.length_a   1.000
_cell.length_b   1.000
_cell.length_c   1.000
_cell.angle_alpha   90.00
_cell.angle_beta   90.00
_cell.angle_gamma   90.00
#
_symmetry.space_group_name_H-M   'P 1'
#
loop_
_entity.id
_entity.type
_entity.pdbx_description
1 polymer ?
#
loop_
_entity_poly.entity_id
_entity_poly.type
_entity_poly.pdbx_seq_one_letter_code
_entity_poly.pdbx_strand_id
1 'polypeptide(L)'
;LEIPVSYSRLLGLLRLLRDLGGKADVAKISEETDMHADEILPILAFSEMIGLISIDEGDAKLTESGINFLKQGHTGRAKYVRDKLMELKVFNEILNELKEKGES
;
A
#
# COMPACT_ATOMS: atom_id res chain seq x y z
N LEU A 1 -13.95 6.93 -5.37
CA LEU A 1 -12.67 6.28 -5.61
C LEU A 1 -12.69 4.86 -5.08
N GLU A 2 -12.42 3.94 -5.95
CA GLU A 2 -12.34 2.53 -5.57
C GLU A 2 -10.91 2.15 -5.24
N ILE A 3 -10.75 1.41 -4.15
CA ILE A 3 -9.45 0.84 -3.78
C ILE A 3 -9.33 -0.48 -4.52
N PRO A 4 -8.22 -0.74 -5.24
CA PRO A 4 -8.08 -1.96 -6.05
C PRO A 4 -7.89 -3.25 -5.23
N VAL A 5 -7.81 -3.16 -3.92
CA VAL A 5 -7.67 -4.30 -3.02
C VAL A 5 -8.63 -4.16 -1.85
N SER A 6 -8.89 -5.26 -1.15
CA SER A 6 -9.74 -5.23 0.04
C SER A 6 -9.09 -4.39 1.14
N TYR A 7 -9.78 -3.37 1.61
CA TYR A 7 -9.29 -2.52 2.68
C TYR A 7 -9.06 -3.31 3.98
N SER A 8 -9.96 -4.23 4.30
CA SER A 8 -9.82 -5.10 5.47
C SER A 8 -8.55 -5.92 5.41
N ARG A 9 -8.24 -6.47 4.24
CA ARG A 9 -7.03 -7.28 4.05
C ARG A 9 -5.79 -6.41 4.09
N LEU A 10 -5.85 -5.23 3.50
CA LEU A 10 -4.76 -4.26 3.57
C LEU A 10 -4.42 -3.94 5.02
N LEU A 11 -5.44 -3.57 5.78
CA LEU A 11 -5.25 -3.19 7.18
C LEU A 11 -4.74 -4.37 8.00
N GLY A 12 -5.31 -5.56 7.76
CA GLY A 12 -4.87 -6.79 8.45
C GLY A 12 -3.41 -7.12 8.17
N LEU A 13 -3.00 -6.97 6.91
CA LEU A 13 -1.63 -7.24 6.51
C LEU A 13 -0.64 -6.25 7.14
N LEU A 14 -1.01 -4.97 7.19
CA LEU A 14 -0.17 -3.95 7.82
C LEU A 14 -0.03 -4.20 9.32
N ARG A 15 -1.11 -4.61 9.98
CA ARG A 15 -1.09 -4.96 11.40
C ARG A 15 -0.19 -6.18 11.64
N LEU A 16 -0.26 -7.16 10.76
CA LEU A 16 0.61 -8.33 10.85
C LEU A 16 2.07 -7.92 10.75
N LEU A 17 2.41 -7.07 9.78
CA LEU A 17 3.78 -6.57 9.65
C LEU A 17 4.25 -5.89 10.94
N ARG A 18 3.39 -5.07 11.53
CA ARG A 18 3.70 -4.43 12.81
C ARG A 18 4.00 -5.47 13.88
N ASP A 19 3.15 -6.50 13.98
CA ASP A 19 3.28 -7.55 15.00
C ASP A 19 4.52 -8.41 14.77
N LEU A 20 4.98 -8.52 13.53
CA LEU A 20 6.20 -9.25 13.17
C LEU A 20 7.47 -8.40 13.27
N GLY A 21 7.38 -7.23 13.87
CA GLY A 21 8.54 -6.35 14.05
C GLY A 21 8.74 -5.34 12.94
N GLY A 22 7.76 -5.16 12.07
CA GLY A 22 7.79 -4.15 11.00
C GLY A 22 8.30 -4.64 9.67
N LYS A 23 8.67 -5.91 9.55
CA LYS A 23 9.24 -6.46 8.31
C LYS A 23 8.91 -7.95 8.18
N ALA A 24 8.57 -8.38 6.96
CA ALA A 24 8.38 -9.79 6.66
C ALA A 24 8.43 -10.02 5.15
N ASP A 25 8.83 -11.23 4.75
CA ASP A 25 8.75 -11.61 3.34
C ASP A 25 7.37 -12.23 3.03
N VAL A 26 7.11 -12.48 1.74
CA VAL A 26 5.82 -13.03 1.29
C VAL A 26 5.56 -14.41 1.88
N ALA A 27 6.60 -15.23 2.00
CA ALA A 27 6.45 -16.57 2.55
C ALA A 27 5.97 -16.53 4.00
N LYS A 28 6.53 -15.63 4.80
CA LYS A 28 6.13 -15.45 6.19
C LYS A 28 4.70 -14.92 6.29
N ILE A 29 4.36 -13.96 5.46
CA ILE A 29 3.01 -13.39 5.42
C ILE A 29 2.00 -14.48 5.04
N SER A 30 2.32 -15.30 4.04
CA SER A 30 1.47 -16.40 3.60
C SER A 30 1.25 -17.40 4.72
N GLU A 31 2.33 -17.75 5.43
CA GLU A 31 2.28 -18.69 6.55
C GLU A 31 1.36 -18.18 7.66
N GLU A 32 1.42 -16.89 7.97
CA GLU A 32 0.67 -16.32 9.09
C GLU A 32 -0.79 -16.00 8.74
N THR A 33 -1.12 -15.82 7.46
CA THR A 33 -2.45 -15.38 7.04
C THR A 33 -3.26 -16.44 6.32
N ASP A 34 -2.66 -17.55 5.93
CA ASP A 34 -3.26 -18.56 5.05
C ASP A 34 -3.65 -18.00 3.68
N MET A 35 -3.12 -16.84 3.33
CA MET A 35 -3.34 -16.25 2.00
C MET A 35 -2.27 -16.76 1.04
N HIS A 36 -2.65 -16.91 -0.22
CA HIS A 36 -1.69 -17.27 -1.26
C HIS A 36 -0.91 -16.05 -1.72
N ALA A 37 0.27 -16.25 -2.28
CA ALA A 37 1.11 -15.17 -2.79
C ALA A 37 0.34 -14.30 -3.80
N ASP A 38 -0.48 -14.91 -4.66
CA ASP A 38 -1.29 -14.18 -5.66
C ASP A 38 -2.25 -13.16 -5.02
N GLU A 39 -2.67 -13.41 -3.78
CA GLU A 39 -3.56 -12.51 -3.04
C GLU A 39 -2.75 -11.45 -2.29
N ILE A 40 -1.58 -11.84 -1.80
CA ILE A 40 -0.70 -10.97 -1.01
C ILE A 40 -0.03 -9.91 -1.88
N LEU A 41 0.49 -10.31 -3.04
CA LEU A 41 1.27 -9.43 -3.90
C LEU A 41 0.54 -8.15 -4.34
N PRO A 42 -0.75 -8.21 -4.75
CA PRO A 42 -1.47 -6.98 -5.07
C PRO A 42 -1.64 -6.04 -3.88
N ILE A 43 -1.81 -6.60 -2.67
CA ILE A 43 -1.95 -5.78 -1.46
C ILE A 43 -0.63 -5.08 -1.14
N LEU A 44 0.48 -5.81 -1.26
CA LEU A 44 1.81 -5.23 -1.05
C LEU A 44 2.11 -4.14 -2.09
N ALA A 45 1.78 -4.41 -3.36
CA ALA A 45 1.99 -3.43 -4.42
C ALA A 45 1.21 -2.15 -4.17
N PHE A 46 -0.06 -2.27 -3.79
CA PHE A 46 -0.88 -1.10 -3.49
C PHE A 46 -0.35 -0.36 -2.26
N SER A 47 0.02 -1.10 -1.22
CA SER A 47 0.57 -0.51 0.02
C SER A 47 1.86 0.26 -0.24
N GLU A 48 2.71 -0.27 -1.11
CA GLU A 48 3.95 0.40 -1.51
C GLU A 48 3.64 1.67 -2.30
N MET A 49 2.69 1.57 -3.22
CA MET A 49 2.29 2.69 -4.07
C MET A 49 1.83 3.89 -3.27
N ILE A 50 1.09 3.66 -2.18
CA ILE A 50 0.59 4.76 -1.34
C ILE A 50 1.52 5.05 -0.15
N GLY A 51 2.71 4.47 -0.14
CA GLY A 51 3.75 4.84 0.82
C GLY A 51 3.67 4.23 2.20
N LEU A 52 2.84 3.20 2.38
CA LEU A 52 2.68 2.56 3.70
C LEU A 52 3.76 1.52 3.99
N ILE A 53 4.33 0.95 2.93
CA ILE A 53 5.44 0.00 3.05
C ILE A 53 6.50 0.33 2.01
N SER A 54 7.69 -0.22 2.20
CA SER A 54 8.73 -0.27 1.18
C SER A 54 9.10 -1.72 0.96
N ILE A 55 9.53 -2.05 -0.25
CA ILE A 55 10.00 -3.40 -0.58
C ILE A 55 11.51 -3.33 -0.74
N ASP A 56 12.22 -4.17 0.00
CA ASP A 56 13.67 -4.19 0.00
C ASP A 56 14.16 -5.63 0.10
N GLU A 57 14.86 -6.09 -0.91
CA GLU A 57 15.40 -7.45 -0.99
C GLU A 57 14.36 -8.54 -0.70
N GLY A 58 13.15 -8.34 -1.23
CA GLY A 58 12.07 -9.32 -1.06
C GLY A 58 11.28 -9.18 0.23
N ASP A 59 11.65 -8.25 1.11
CA ASP A 59 10.94 -8.00 2.36
C ASP A 59 10.05 -6.77 2.27
N ALA A 60 8.84 -6.89 2.80
CA ALA A 60 7.93 -5.76 2.97
C ALA A 60 8.21 -5.16 4.34
N LYS A 61 8.50 -3.87 4.36
CA LYS A 61 8.80 -3.13 5.60
C LYS A 61 7.81 -2.00 5.79
N LEU A 62 7.28 -1.85 7.01
CA LEU A 62 6.46 -0.68 7.31
C LEU A 62 7.31 0.58 7.25
N THR A 63 6.78 1.60 6.56
CA THR A 63 7.41 2.91 6.55
C THR A 63 6.94 3.69 7.78
N GLU A 64 7.55 4.85 8.02
CA GLU A 64 7.07 5.75 9.07
C GLU A 64 5.60 6.11 8.84
N SER A 65 5.23 6.38 7.58
CA SER A 65 3.83 6.63 7.20
C SER A 65 2.93 5.45 7.52
N GLY A 66 3.42 4.23 7.28
CA GLY A 66 2.67 3.02 7.59
C GLY A 66 2.43 2.86 9.09
N ILE A 67 3.46 3.13 9.89
CA ILE A 67 3.36 3.07 11.34
C ILE A 67 2.36 4.11 11.84
N ASN A 68 2.45 5.33 11.34
CA ASN A 68 1.53 6.40 11.72
C ASN A 68 0.10 6.11 11.28
N PHE A 69 -0.06 5.53 10.09
CA PHE A 69 -1.36 5.11 9.58
C PHE A 69 -2.05 4.15 10.55
N LEU A 70 -1.31 3.17 11.06
CA LEU A 70 -1.86 2.19 12.00
C LEU A 70 -2.23 2.79 13.35
N LYS A 71 -1.63 3.91 13.72
CA LYS A 71 -1.94 4.60 14.97
C LYS A 71 -3.21 5.45 14.87
N GLN A 72 -3.69 5.71 13.67
CA GLN A 72 -4.86 6.57 13.48
C GLN A 72 -6.15 5.77 13.58
N GLY A 73 -7.24 6.47 13.82
CA GLY A 73 -8.57 5.88 13.79
C GLY A 73 -9.07 5.70 12.36
N HIS A 74 -10.27 5.15 12.24
CA HIS A 74 -10.87 4.85 10.92
C HIS A 74 -10.90 6.08 9.99
N THR A 75 -11.33 7.22 10.51
CA THR A 75 -11.45 8.46 9.73
C THR A 75 -10.10 8.92 9.17
N GLY A 76 -9.07 8.90 10.02
CA GLY A 76 -7.73 9.31 9.60
C GLY A 76 -7.13 8.38 8.56
N ARG A 77 -7.36 7.07 8.72
CA ARG A 77 -6.88 6.09 7.75
C ARG A 77 -7.58 6.23 6.40
N ALA A 78 -8.89 6.43 6.41
CA ALA A 78 -9.66 6.62 5.19
C ALA A 78 -9.21 7.88 4.45
N LYS A 79 -8.97 8.94 5.20
CA LYS A 79 -8.48 10.20 4.64
C LYS A 79 -7.11 10.02 3.98
N TYR A 80 -6.19 9.32 4.65
CA TYR A 80 -4.86 9.06 4.11
C TYR A 80 -4.95 8.35 2.76
N VAL A 81 -5.72 7.26 2.68
CA VAL A 81 -5.86 6.49 1.45
C VAL A 81 -6.47 7.35 0.35
N ARG A 82 -7.53 8.06 0.67
CA ARG A 82 -8.20 8.93 -0.31
C ARG A 82 -7.25 10.00 -0.84
N ASP A 83 -6.51 10.67 0.06
CA ASP A 83 -5.59 11.73 -0.34
C ASP A 83 -4.47 11.20 -1.23
N LYS A 84 -3.94 10.01 -0.92
CA LYS A 84 -2.90 9.40 -1.75
C LYS A 84 -3.43 8.99 -3.12
N LEU A 85 -4.64 8.45 -3.18
CA LEU A 85 -5.25 8.10 -4.46
C LEU A 85 -5.50 9.34 -5.31
N MET A 86 -5.91 10.44 -4.70
CA MET A 86 -6.11 11.70 -5.41
C MET A 86 -4.79 12.26 -5.95
N GLU A 87 -3.73 12.18 -5.16
CA GLU A 87 -2.40 12.61 -5.62
C GLU A 87 -1.95 11.80 -6.83
N LEU A 88 -2.14 10.49 -6.80
CA LEU A 88 -1.78 9.61 -7.90
C LEU A 88 -2.59 9.90 -9.15
N LYS A 89 -3.87 10.18 -8.98
CA LYS A 89 -4.75 10.51 -10.11
C LYS A 89 -4.28 11.81 -10.78
N VAL A 90 -4.03 12.84 -9.99
CA VAL A 90 -3.55 14.13 -10.50
C VAL A 90 -2.22 13.95 -11.22
N PHE A 91 -1.30 13.21 -10.64
CA PHE A 91 -0.01 12.94 -11.23
C PHE A 91 -0.14 12.25 -12.59
N ASN A 92 -0.99 11.23 -12.68
CA ASN A 92 -1.23 10.52 -13.92
C ASN A 92 -1.86 11.41 -14.99
N GLU A 93 -2.77 12.29 -14.60
CA GLU A 93 -3.38 13.25 -15.53
C GLU A 93 -2.33 14.21 -16.10
N ILE A 94 -1.42 14.70 -15.24
CA ILE A 94 -0.34 15.59 -15.66
C ILE A 94 0.60 14.86 -16.62
N LEU A 95 0.98 13.63 -16.30
CA LEU A 95 1.85 12.82 -17.16
C LEU A 95 1.22 12.59 -18.53
N ASN A 96 -0.05 12.26 -18.57
CA ASN A 96 -0.76 12.04 -19.82
C ASN A 96 -0.80 13.31 -20.66
N GLU A 97 -1.06 14.45 -20.04
CA GLU A 97 -1.08 15.74 -20.73
C GLU A 97 0.30 16.09 -21.30
N LEU A 98 1.35 15.89 -20.50
CA LEU A 98 2.71 16.15 -20.95
C LEU A 98 3.10 15.23 -22.10
N LYS A 99 2.68 13.97 -22.03
CA LYS A 99 2.96 13.00 -23.06
C LYS A 99 2.32 13.38 -24.38
N GLU A 100 1.07 13.82 -24.34
CA GLU A 100 0.37 14.26 -25.54
C GLU A 100 1.03 15.48 -26.17
N LYS A 101 1.46 16.44 -25.36
CA LYS A 101 2.11 17.65 -25.84
C LYS A 101 3.54 17.42 -26.28
N GLY A 102 4.23 16.52 -25.60
CA GLY A 102 5.62 16.23 -25.85
C GLY A 102 5.88 15.49 -27.16
N GLU A 103 4.89 14.85 -27.70
CA GLU A 103 5.01 14.07 -28.93
C GLU A 103 4.75 14.88 -30.19
N SER A 104 4.39 16.08 -30.01
CA SER A 104 4.08 16.98 -31.12
C SER A 104 5.27 17.22 -32.05
#